data_e9b2eb658160289ecdfefdb3d4b7d092
#
_entry.id   e9b2eb658160289ecdfefdb3d4b7d092
#
_cell.length_a   1.000
_cell.length_b   1.000
_cell.length_c   1.000
_cell.angle_alpha   90.00
_cell.angle_beta   90.00
_cell.angle_gamma   90.00
#
_symmetry.space_group_name_H-M   'P 1'
#
loop_
_entity.id
_entity.type
_entity.pdbx_description
1 polymer ?
#
loop_
_entity_poly.entity_id
_entity_poly.type
_entity_poly.pdbx_seq_one_letter_code
_entity_poly.pdbx_strand_id
1 'polypeptide(L)'
;MKILNKTYPQPLVPHETWEVIDSTKLQAYKDCPRQFFYEYILGWRRESPNNHLYYGSCIHKAMEHLLLNGYGNEQILDAYNIFYNEYRLVFDEESDEFFEPKTPARTLQMLVEYCQHYADDFSKYEVVMLNEKPLVEISGVVSIDGYYQLYFKMDSVLRRLRDNKIFSLEHKTKQGDFNNQWRMDFPLGTQVGTYTHALYCLFDPSEVLGVTINGLALKKTKSYLFNFERLPIWKTQQQMQTWQQHTVRWLSMMEYDWHQLSLAKESDDVLVAFPMNERSCSKYFGCKYH
;
A
#
# COMPACT_ATOMS: atom_id res chain seq x y z
N MET A 1 -14.21 21.49 4.54
CA MET A 1 -15.00 21.65 3.31
C MET A 1 -16.41 21.14 3.60
N LYS A 2 -17.45 21.96 3.51
CA LYS A 2 -18.83 21.47 3.72
C LYS A 2 -19.27 20.75 2.46
N ILE A 3 -19.38 19.43 2.57
CA ILE A 3 -19.99 18.64 1.52
C ILE A 3 -21.48 18.88 1.55
N LEU A 4 -21.97 19.30 0.42
CA LEU A 4 -23.34 19.73 0.28
C LEU A 4 -24.29 18.55 0.50
N ASN A 5 -25.34 18.79 1.29
CA ASN A 5 -26.52 17.95 1.35
C ASN A 5 -27.19 17.92 -0.03
N LYS A 6 -26.64 17.14 -0.96
CA LYS A 6 -27.30 16.84 -2.21
C LYS A 6 -27.66 15.37 -2.26
N THR A 7 -28.88 15.13 -2.60
CA THR A 7 -29.44 13.80 -2.80
C THR A 7 -28.98 13.27 -4.13
N TYR A 8 -28.24 12.13 -4.14
CA TYR A 8 -27.89 11.49 -5.38
C TYR A 8 -27.71 9.97 -5.17
N PRO A 9 -28.66 9.19 -5.52
CA PRO A 9 -30.13 9.27 -5.44
C PRO A 9 -30.66 9.35 -4.01
N GLN A 10 -29.81 9.35 -3.03
CA GLN A 10 -30.03 9.53 -1.59
C GLN A 10 -29.19 10.71 -1.10
N PRO A 11 -29.46 11.32 0.07
CA PRO A 11 -28.56 12.31 0.63
C PRO A 11 -27.14 11.80 0.61
N LEU A 12 -26.29 12.51 -0.13
CA LEU A 12 -24.88 12.14 -0.27
C LEU A 12 -24.18 12.54 1.02
N VAL A 13 -24.06 11.60 1.94
CA VAL A 13 -23.21 11.74 3.12
C VAL A 13 -21.85 11.16 2.74
N PRO A 14 -20.80 11.99 2.59
CA PRO A 14 -19.49 11.46 2.29
C PRO A 14 -19.00 10.59 3.44
N HIS A 15 -18.36 9.52 3.09
CA HIS A 15 -17.67 8.70 4.07
C HIS A 15 -16.44 9.46 4.60
N GLU A 16 -16.15 9.38 5.89
CA GLU A 16 -15.02 10.06 6.54
C GLU A 16 -13.65 9.78 5.90
N THR A 17 -13.50 8.59 5.25
CA THR A 17 -12.25 8.20 4.59
C THR A 17 -11.88 9.07 3.40
N TRP A 18 -12.79 9.85 2.82
CA TRP A 18 -12.51 10.68 1.66
C TRP A 18 -11.60 11.88 2.00
N GLU A 19 -11.64 12.37 3.25
CA GLU A 19 -10.91 13.57 3.67
C GLU A 19 -9.38 13.41 3.67
N VAL A 20 -8.92 12.17 3.79
CA VAL A 20 -7.50 11.84 3.82
C VAL A 20 -7.11 11.14 2.53
N ILE A 21 -6.37 11.83 1.67
CA ILE A 21 -5.88 11.27 0.41
C ILE A 21 -4.49 10.67 0.62
N ASP A 22 -4.37 9.39 0.32
CA ASP A 22 -3.11 8.64 0.28
C ASP A 22 -2.80 8.14 -1.14
N SER A 23 -1.69 7.44 -1.30
CA SER A 23 -1.28 6.88 -2.59
C SER A 23 -2.25 5.85 -3.15
N THR A 24 -2.95 5.10 -2.31
CA THR A 24 -3.93 4.07 -2.72
C THR A 24 -5.18 4.73 -3.29
N LYS A 25 -5.70 5.72 -2.58
CA LYS A 25 -6.88 6.48 -3.03
C LYS A 25 -6.59 7.27 -4.31
N LEU A 26 -5.43 7.92 -4.37
CA LEU A 26 -5.00 8.62 -5.57
C LEU A 26 -4.84 7.65 -6.74
N GLN A 27 -4.31 6.45 -6.53
CA GLN A 27 -4.22 5.43 -7.56
C GLN A 27 -5.60 4.94 -8.01
N ALA A 28 -6.53 4.72 -7.08
CA ALA A 28 -7.91 4.36 -7.41
C ALA A 28 -8.60 5.42 -8.27
N TYR A 29 -8.40 6.71 -7.96
CA TYR A 29 -8.91 7.81 -8.78
C TYR A 29 -8.27 7.82 -10.18
N LYS A 30 -6.96 7.63 -10.29
CA LYS A 30 -6.25 7.54 -11.59
C LYS A 30 -6.73 6.37 -12.43
N ASP A 31 -7.02 5.24 -11.81
CA ASP A 31 -7.53 4.06 -12.51
C ASP A 31 -8.97 4.25 -12.97
N CYS A 32 -9.85 4.75 -12.11
CA CYS A 32 -11.23 5.07 -12.46
C CYS A 32 -11.84 6.03 -11.43
N PRO A 33 -12.07 7.32 -11.77
CA PRO A 33 -12.71 8.27 -10.86
C PRO A 33 -14.06 7.78 -10.31
N ARG A 34 -14.87 7.08 -11.12
CA ARG A 34 -16.15 6.50 -10.69
C ARG A 34 -15.98 5.41 -9.61
N GLN A 35 -14.95 4.57 -9.74
CA GLN A 35 -14.62 3.59 -8.69
C GLN A 35 -14.23 4.28 -7.39
N PHE A 36 -13.38 5.32 -7.48
CA PHE A 36 -13.01 6.14 -6.32
C PHE A 36 -14.23 6.74 -5.65
N PHE A 37 -15.19 7.29 -6.43
CA PHE A 37 -16.44 7.85 -5.92
C PHE A 37 -17.25 6.83 -5.11
N TYR A 38 -17.48 5.64 -5.64
CA TYR A 38 -18.22 4.60 -4.92
C TYR A 38 -17.48 4.13 -3.67
N GLU A 39 -16.18 3.92 -3.79
CA GLU A 39 -15.38 3.28 -2.73
C GLU A 39 -15.05 4.23 -1.58
N TYR A 40 -14.67 5.46 -1.88
CA TYR A 40 -14.14 6.39 -0.89
C TYR A 40 -15.07 7.56 -0.57
N ILE A 41 -15.91 8.01 -1.49
CA ILE A 41 -16.87 9.05 -1.21
C ILE A 41 -18.16 8.48 -0.63
N LEU A 42 -18.71 7.43 -1.24
CA LEU A 42 -19.90 6.74 -0.73
C LEU A 42 -19.60 5.65 0.30
N GLY A 43 -18.34 5.23 0.43
CA GLY A 43 -17.92 4.20 1.38
C GLY A 43 -18.40 2.79 1.03
N TRP A 44 -18.78 2.53 -0.21
CA TRP A 44 -19.27 1.21 -0.61
C TRP A 44 -18.18 0.16 -0.52
N ARG A 45 -18.47 -0.95 0.14
CA ARG A 45 -17.56 -2.09 0.34
C ARG A 45 -18.26 -3.39 -0.03
N ARG A 46 -17.46 -4.41 -0.33
CA ARG A 46 -17.97 -5.78 -0.38
C ARG A 46 -18.33 -6.21 1.04
N GLU A 47 -19.38 -7.02 1.18
CA GLU A 47 -19.78 -7.60 2.47
C GLU A 47 -18.73 -8.59 3.00
N SER A 48 -18.16 -9.40 2.10
CA SER A 48 -17.14 -10.37 2.48
C SER A 48 -15.74 -9.74 2.47
N PRO A 49 -14.93 -9.99 3.51
CA PRO A 49 -13.55 -9.50 3.58
C PRO A 49 -12.69 -10.08 2.46
N ASN A 50 -11.75 -9.28 1.96
CA ASN A 50 -10.80 -9.70 0.94
C ASN A 50 -9.59 -10.37 1.61
N ASN A 51 -9.49 -11.71 1.49
CA ASN A 51 -8.36 -12.45 2.05
C ASN A 51 -7.00 -11.91 1.61
N HIS A 52 -6.82 -11.57 0.34
CA HIS A 52 -5.51 -11.12 -0.16
C HIS A 52 -5.03 -9.83 0.52
N LEU A 53 -5.94 -8.88 0.78
CA LEU A 53 -5.62 -7.64 1.46
C LEU A 53 -5.40 -7.87 2.95
N TYR A 54 -6.29 -8.63 3.59
CA TYR A 54 -6.21 -8.89 5.01
C TYR A 54 -4.98 -9.72 5.38
N TYR A 55 -4.69 -10.77 4.61
CA TYR A 55 -3.46 -11.55 4.74
C TYR A 55 -2.22 -10.66 4.67
N GLY A 56 -2.17 -9.75 3.68
CA GLY A 56 -1.07 -8.79 3.55
C GLY A 56 -0.89 -7.94 4.80
N SER A 57 -1.99 -7.40 5.34
CA SER A 57 -1.96 -6.60 6.57
C SER A 57 -1.45 -7.39 7.78
N CYS A 58 -1.85 -8.67 7.93
CA CYS A 58 -1.32 -9.54 8.99
C CYS A 58 0.17 -9.83 8.83
N ILE A 59 0.64 -10.02 7.58
CA ILE A 59 2.07 -10.22 7.29
C ILE A 59 2.88 -8.98 7.68
N HIS A 60 2.40 -7.76 7.42
CA HIS A 60 3.12 -6.55 7.81
C HIS A 60 3.41 -6.52 9.32
N LYS A 61 2.43 -6.88 10.17
CA LYS A 61 2.62 -6.97 11.63
C LYS A 61 3.68 -8.01 12.04
N ALA A 62 3.70 -9.16 11.37
CA ALA A 62 4.73 -10.17 11.61
C ALA A 62 6.12 -9.71 11.18
N MET A 63 6.22 -9.04 10.03
CA MET A 63 7.48 -8.52 9.51
C MET A 63 8.02 -7.36 10.35
N GLU A 64 7.13 -6.50 10.88
CA GLU A 64 7.48 -5.48 11.86
C GLU A 64 8.16 -6.10 13.08
N HIS A 65 7.54 -7.14 13.67
CA HIS A 65 8.10 -7.83 14.82
C HIS A 65 9.49 -8.40 14.53
N LEU A 66 9.66 -9.10 13.39
CA LEU A 66 10.94 -9.66 12.99
C LEU A 66 12.02 -8.59 12.79
N LEU A 67 11.65 -7.46 12.20
CA LEU A 67 12.60 -6.38 11.93
C LEU A 67 13.11 -5.72 13.22
N LEU A 68 12.25 -5.64 14.24
CA LEU A 68 12.59 -5.02 15.52
C LEU A 68 13.32 -5.97 16.49
N ASN A 69 13.03 -7.28 16.43
CA ASN A 69 13.47 -8.25 17.43
C ASN A 69 14.47 -9.29 16.92
N GLY A 70 14.67 -9.36 15.60
CA GLY A 70 15.61 -10.30 14.98
C GLY A 70 14.96 -11.54 14.37
N TYR A 71 15.80 -12.43 13.82
CA TYR A 71 15.39 -13.61 13.06
C TYR A 71 15.67 -14.93 13.81
N GLY A 72 15.71 -14.89 15.14
CA GLY A 72 15.83 -16.09 15.97
C GLY A 72 14.56 -16.94 15.98
N ASN A 73 14.68 -18.21 16.38
CA ASN A 73 13.52 -19.14 16.39
C ASN A 73 12.35 -18.64 17.25
N GLU A 74 12.65 -18.05 18.40
CA GLU A 74 11.65 -17.47 19.29
C GLU A 74 10.92 -16.30 18.61
N GLN A 75 11.67 -15.38 17.99
CA GLN A 75 11.13 -14.22 17.29
C GLN A 75 10.30 -14.61 16.07
N ILE A 76 10.68 -15.68 15.38
CA ILE A 76 9.88 -16.24 14.26
C ILE A 76 8.55 -16.81 14.77
N LEU A 77 8.57 -17.50 15.90
CA LEU A 77 7.35 -18.03 16.51
C LEU A 77 6.43 -16.92 17.02
N ASP A 78 6.99 -15.88 17.63
CA ASP A 78 6.23 -14.72 18.07
C ASP A 78 5.61 -13.96 16.89
N ALA A 79 6.38 -13.74 15.82
CA ALA A 79 5.88 -13.13 14.59
C ALA A 79 4.73 -13.95 13.97
N TYR A 80 4.87 -15.26 13.97
CA TYR A 80 3.81 -16.15 13.52
C TYR A 80 2.57 -16.05 14.41
N ASN A 81 2.71 -16.03 15.73
CA ASN A 81 1.60 -15.89 16.65
C ASN A 81 0.87 -14.55 16.47
N ILE A 82 1.61 -13.46 16.24
CA ILE A 82 1.04 -12.15 15.90
C ILE A 82 0.20 -12.26 14.63
N PHE A 83 0.78 -12.84 13.56
CA PHE A 83 0.05 -13.09 12.32
C PHE A 83 -1.19 -13.96 12.53
N TYR A 84 -1.05 -15.10 13.21
CA TYR A 84 -2.11 -16.08 13.40
C TYR A 84 -3.30 -15.49 14.16
N ASN A 85 -3.03 -14.86 15.29
CA ASN A 85 -4.07 -14.26 16.13
C ASN A 85 -4.85 -13.19 15.35
N GLU A 86 -4.14 -12.32 14.61
CA GLU A 86 -4.80 -11.30 13.79
C GLU A 86 -5.62 -11.91 12.66
N TYR A 87 -5.04 -12.86 11.92
CA TYR A 87 -5.70 -13.49 10.76
C TYR A 87 -6.98 -14.22 11.19
N ARG A 88 -6.97 -14.92 12.33
CA ARG A 88 -8.11 -15.66 12.89
C ARG A 88 -9.23 -14.77 13.43
N LEU A 89 -9.03 -13.47 13.54
CA LEU A 89 -10.15 -12.55 13.85
C LEU A 89 -11.19 -12.48 12.70
N VAL A 90 -10.79 -12.82 11.47
CA VAL A 90 -11.62 -12.66 10.27
C VAL A 90 -11.81 -13.95 9.50
N PHE A 91 -10.79 -14.81 9.45
CA PHE A 91 -10.81 -16.07 8.68
C PHE A 91 -10.63 -17.26 9.62
N ASP A 92 -11.62 -18.15 9.65
CA ASP A 92 -11.60 -19.40 10.42
C ASP A 92 -10.74 -20.49 9.75
N GLU A 93 -10.58 -21.62 10.43
CA GLU A 93 -9.79 -22.75 9.94
C GLU A 93 -10.45 -23.43 8.73
N GLU A 94 -11.79 -23.43 8.65
CA GLU A 94 -12.53 -24.05 7.57
C GLU A 94 -12.31 -23.31 6.24
N SER A 95 -11.99 -22.02 6.31
CA SER A 95 -11.72 -21.18 5.13
C SER A 95 -10.34 -21.40 4.50
N ASP A 96 -9.41 -22.05 5.20
CA ASP A 96 -8.01 -22.17 4.75
C ASP A 96 -7.88 -22.90 3.40
N GLU A 97 -8.68 -23.92 3.12
CA GLU A 97 -8.65 -24.64 1.86
C GLU A 97 -8.95 -23.75 0.65
N PHE A 98 -9.82 -22.75 0.83
CA PHE A 98 -10.21 -21.82 -0.22
C PHE A 98 -9.12 -20.78 -0.51
N PHE A 99 -8.29 -20.46 0.48
CA PHE A 99 -7.32 -19.38 0.42
C PHE A 99 -5.88 -19.83 0.18
N GLU A 100 -5.64 -21.15 0.00
CA GLU A 100 -4.30 -21.62 -0.38
C GLU A 100 -3.71 -20.82 -1.57
N PRO A 101 -2.44 -20.42 -1.50
CA PRO A 101 -1.42 -20.71 -0.50
C PRO A 101 -1.32 -19.66 0.63
N LYS A 102 -2.24 -18.70 0.73
CA LYS A 102 -2.23 -17.65 1.76
C LYS A 102 -2.96 -18.11 3.02
N THR A 103 -2.36 -19.06 3.72
CA THR A 103 -2.90 -19.70 4.93
C THR A 103 -1.91 -19.63 6.08
N PRO A 104 -2.35 -19.78 7.35
CA PRO A 104 -1.45 -19.77 8.49
C PRO A 104 -0.36 -20.86 8.44
N ALA A 105 -0.70 -22.08 8.04
CA ALA A 105 0.28 -23.16 7.93
C ALA A 105 1.42 -22.82 6.95
N ARG A 106 1.08 -22.24 5.80
CA ARG A 106 2.08 -21.78 4.82
C ARG A 106 2.88 -20.59 5.32
N THR A 107 2.24 -19.71 6.11
CA THR A 107 2.91 -18.53 6.64
C THR A 107 4.02 -18.87 7.61
N LEU A 108 3.82 -19.84 8.52
CA LEU A 108 4.90 -20.26 9.43
C LEU A 108 6.15 -20.72 8.64
N GLN A 109 5.95 -21.57 7.65
CA GLN A 109 7.05 -22.05 6.81
C GLN A 109 7.69 -20.89 6.03
N MET A 110 6.88 -19.98 5.49
CA MET A 110 7.39 -18.80 4.77
C MET A 110 8.25 -17.91 5.67
N LEU A 111 7.86 -17.65 6.91
CA LEU A 111 8.63 -16.82 7.83
C LEU A 111 9.98 -17.47 8.17
N VAL A 112 10.02 -18.80 8.37
CA VAL A 112 11.27 -19.54 8.59
C VAL A 112 12.20 -19.41 7.39
N GLU A 113 11.71 -19.69 6.17
CA GLU A 113 12.50 -19.60 4.96
C GLU A 113 12.94 -18.16 4.64
N TYR A 114 12.09 -17.16 4.92
CA TYR A 114 12.42 -15.75 4.78
C TYR A 114 13.61 -15.35 5.68
N CYS A 115 13.53 -15.70 6.95
CA CYS A 115 14.59 -15.38 7.92
C CYS A 115 15.91 -16.08 7.57
N GLN A 116 15.84 -17.32 7.06
CA GLN A 116 17.05 -18.04 6.56
C GLN A 116 17.62 -17.36 5.31
N HIS A 117 16.76 -16.96 4.36
CA HIS A 117 17.16 -16.31 3.11
C HIS A 117 17.84 -14.95 3.34
N TYR A 118 17.40 -14.20 4.35
CA TYR A 118 17.93 -12.90 4.72
C TYR A 118 18.65 -12.89 6.07
N ALA A 119 19.27 -14.00 6.44
CA ALA A 119 19.93 -14.16 7.74
C ALA A 119 21.00 -13.10 8.05
N ASP A 120 21.55 -12.47 7.03
CA ASP A 120 22.61 -11.45 7.14
C ASP A 120 22.07 -9.99 7.14
N ASP A 121 20.75 -9.80 7.16
CA ASP A 121 20.15 -8.45 7.11
C ASP A 121 20.68 -7.51 8.18
N PHE A 122 20.74 -7.98 9.42
CA PHE A 122 21.19 -7.15 10.55
C PHE A 122 22.69 -6.80 10.51
N SER A 123 23.46 -7.48 9.67
CA SER A 123 24.85 -7.09 9.36
C SER A 123 24.96 -6.06 8.25
N LYS A 124 23.87 -5.82 7.50
CA LYS A 124 23.84 -4.92 6.34
C LYS A 124 22.99 -3.69 6.56
N TYR A 125 21.97 -3.80 7.40
CA TYR A 125 20.95 -2.78 7.63
C TYR A 125 20.63 -2.62 9.11
N GLU A 126 20.24 -1.43 9.49
CA GLU A 126 19.66 -1.12 10.79
C GLU A 126 18.36 -0.32 10.62
N VAL A 127 17.43 -0.45 11.56
CA VAL A 127 16.24 0.40 11.61
C VAL A 127 16.66 1.82 12.01
N VAL A 128 16.21 2.80 11.22
CA VAL A 128 16.49 4.21 11.55
C VAL A 128 15.70 4.60 12.79
N MET A 129 16.39 5.24 13.74
CA MET A 129 15.78 5.82 14.93
C MET A 129 15.58 7.32 14.74
N LEU A 130 14.40 7.82 15.06
CA LEU A 130 14.10 9.26 15.10
C LEU A 130 13.50 9.61 16.46
N ASN A 131 14.14 10.52 17.21
CA ASN A 131 13.73 10.86 18.57
C ASN A 131 13.51 9.60 19.45
N GLU A 132 14.48 8.69 19.44
CA GLU A 132 14.48 7.43 20.18
C GLU A 132 13.37 6.43 19.81
N LYS A 133 12.65 6.67 18.71
CA LYS A 133 11.62 5.75 18.19
C LYS A 133 12.08 5.11 16.90
N PRO A 134 11.89 3.79 16.74
CA PRO A 134 12.18 3.13 15.48
C PRO A 134 11.20 3.60 14.40
N LEU A 135 11.70 3.83 13.19
CA LEU A 135 10.86 4.20 12.05
C LEU A 135 10.30 2.93 11.39
N VAL A 136 9.35 2.30 12.08
CA VAL A 136 8.59 1.13 11.62
C VAL A 136 7.10 1.45 11.72
N GLU A 137 6.30 1.04 10.75
CA GLU A 137 4.86 1.35 10.63
C GLU A 137 4.57 2.86 10.77
N ILE A 138 5.47 3.68 10.24
CA ILE A 138 5.37 5.14 10.38
C ILE A 138 4.34 5.72 9.42
N SER A 139 3.58 6.68 9.93
CA SER A 139 2.60 7.41 9.14
C SER A 139 2.72 8.92 9.37
N GLY A 140 2.30 9.67 8.37
CA GLY A 140 2.31 11.11 8.43
C GLY A 140 1.67 11.74 7.21
N VAL A 141 1.77 13.06 7.14
CA VAL A 141 1.27 13.86 6.03
C VAL A 141 2.44 14.63 5.44
N VAL A 142 2.56 14.60 4.12
CA VAL A 142 3.56 15.40 3.39
C VAL A 142 2.86 16.41 2.47
N SER A 143 3.39 17.63 2.44
CA SER A 143 2.97 18.63 1.45
C SER A 143 3.63 18.31 0.11
N ILE A 144 2.85 18.42 -0.97
CA ILE A 144 3.34 18.14 -2.32
C ILE A 144 3.87 19.42 -2.99
N ASP A 145 3.16 20.54 -2.83
CA ASP A 145 3.51 21.82 -3.47
C ASP A 145 3.22 23.04 -2.56
N GLY A 146 3.01 22.80 -1.28
CA GLY A 146 2.58 23.81 -0.32
C GLY A 146 1.06 23.96 -0.20
N TYR A 147 0.28 23.40 -1.15
CA TYR A 147 -1.18 23.42 -1.13
C TYR A 147 -1.77 22.02 -0.92
N TYR A 148 -1.39 21.04 -1.75
CA TYR A 148 -1.86 19.67 -1.64
C TYR A 148 -1.07 18.88 -0.61
N GLN A 149 -1.76 17.96 0.07
CA GLN A 149 -1.19 17.08 1.07
C GLN A 149 -1.52 15.63 0.74
N LEU A 150 -0.55 14.73 0.97
CA LEU A 150 -0.76 13.30 0.91
C LEU A 150 -0.42 12.66 2.25
N TYR A 151 -1.31 11.76 2.69
CA TYR A 151 -1.02 10.85 3.79
C TYR A 151 -0.15 9.72 3.29
N PHE A 152 0.80 9.30 4.11
CA PHE A 152 1.61 8.12 3.86
C PHE A 152 1.66 7.20 5.08
N LYS A 153 1.86 5.92 4.83
CA LYS A 153 2.19 4.93 5.84
C LYS A 153 3.26 4.02 5.24
N MET A 154 4.49 4.06 5.78
CA MET A 154 5.62 3.23 5.34
C MET A 154 5.84 2.10 6.34
N ASP A 155 6.12 0.90 5.84
CA ASP A 155 6.36 -0.26 6.70
C ASP A 155 7.61 -0.07 7.55
N SER A 156 8.72 0.37 6.94
CA SER A 156 9.94 0.66 7.69
C SER A 156 10.91 1.57 6.94
N VAL A 157 11.78 2.24 7.71
CA VAL A 157 12.92 3.01 7.18
C VAL A 157 14.20 2.41 7.71
N LEU A 158 15.07 2.01 6.79
CA LEU A 158 16.33 1.34 7.07
C LEU A 158 17.52 2.19 6.65
N ARG A 159 18.62 2.06 7.40
CA ARG A 159 19.94 2.56 7.05
C ARG A 159 20.81 1.43 6.55
N ARG A 160 21.42 1.60 5.39
CA ARG A 160 22.40 0.67 4.85
C ARG A 160 23.78 0.97 5.43
N LEU A 161 24.32 0.03 6.22
CA LEU A 161 25.51 0.24 7.03
C LEU A 161 26.79 0.55 6.22
N ARG A 162 26.93 -0.01 5.02
CA ARG A 162 28.14 0.18 4.20
C ARG A 162 28.40 1.61 3.73
N ASP A 163 27.36 2.43 3.61
CA ASP A 163 27.45 3.80 3.06
C ASP A 163 26.50 4.80 3.72
N ASN A 164 25.88 4.42 4.83
CA ASN A 164 24.96 5.25 5.62
C ASN A 164 23.74 5.77 4.86
N LYS A 165 23.39 5.15 3.71
CA LYS A 165 22.22 5.57 2.93
C LYS A 165 20.93 5.02 3.49
N ILE A 166 19.86 5.80 3.35
CA ILE A 166 18.52 5.55 3.91
C ILE A 166 17.56 5.13 2.81
N PHE A 167 16.70 4.16 3.08
CA PHE A 167 15.64 3.73 2.18
C PHE A 167 14.44 3.20 2.97
N SER A 168 13.26 3.25 2.37
CA SER A 168 12.08 2.54 2.89
C SER A 168 12.08 1.09 2.38
N LEU A 169 11.81 0.14 3.27
CA LEU A 169 11.54 -1.27 2.90
C LEU A 169 10.03 -1.50 2.99
N GLU A 170 9.42 -1.85 1.87
CA GLU A 170 7.96 -2.02 1.70
C GLU A 170 7.63 -3.48 1.38
N HIS A 171 6.87 -4.14 2.24
CA HIS A 171 6.51 -5.55 2.07
C HIS A 171 5.35 -5.74 1.11
N LYS A 172 5.47 -6.69 0.18
CA LYS A 172 4.40 -7.03 -0.76
C LYS A 172 4.24 -8.54 -0.87
N THR A 173 3.07 -9.05 -0.47
CA THR A 173 2.74 -10.46 -0.64
C THR A 173 2.15 -10.73 -2.02
N LYS A 174 2.55 -11.82 -2.65
CA LYS A 174 2.08 -12.23 -3.97
C LYS A 174 1.72 -13.71 -3.99
N GLN A 175 0.59 -14.03 -4.60
CA GLN A 175 0.29 -15.41 -4.98
C GLN A 175 0.94 -15.73 -6.33
N GLY A 176 1.64 -16.87 -6.42
CA GLY A 176 2.42 -17.23 -7.60
C GLY A 176 3.82 -16.64 -7.59
N ASP A 177 4.51 -16.64 -8.72
CA ASP A 177 5.89 -16.16 -8.84
C ASP A 177 5.99 -14.70 -9.26
N PHE A 178 7.14 -14.07 -9.04
CA PHE A 178 7.43 -12.74 -9.56
C PHE A 178 7.63 -12.82 -11.08
N ASN A 179 7.00 -11.90 -11.79
CA ASN A 179 7.12 -11.75 -13.24
C ASN A 179 7.50 -10.31 -13.60
N ASN A 180 7.79 -10.06 -14.86
CA ASN A 180 8.17 -8.73 -15.33
C ASN A 180 7.08 -7.69 -15.07
N GLN A 181 5.79 -8.05 -15.23
CA GLN A 181 4.69 -7.13 -14.94
C GLN A 181 4.73 -6.69 -13.47
N TRP A 182 4.89 -7.61 -12.52
CA TRP A 182 5.00 -7.29 -11.11
C TRP A 182 6.16 -6.31 -10.82
N ARG A 183 7.32 -6.51 -11.46
CA ARG A 183 8.47 -5.61 -11.29
C ARG A 183 8.22 -4.23 -11.90
N MET A 184 7.46 -4.15 -12.98
CA MET A 184 7.14 -2.90 -13.67
C MET A 184 6.03 -2.08 -12.99
N ASP A 185 5.24 -2.68 -12.11
CA ASP A 185 4.14 -1.99 -11.42
C ASP A 185 4.62 -0.92 -10.42
N PHE A 186 5.84 -1.06 -9.88
CA PHE A 186 6.32 -0.19 -8.79
C PHE A 186 7.09 1.06 -9.25
N PRO A 187 7.99 1.03 -10.25
CA PRO A 187 8.89 2.16 -10.54
C PRO A 187 8.17 3.47 -10.81
N LEU A 188 7.00 3.44 -11.45
CA LEU A 188 6.17 4.61 -11.73
C LEU A 188 4.98 4.74 -10.76
N GLY A 189 4.87 3.85 -9.79
CA GLY A 189 3.76 3.81 -8.84
C GLY A 189 3.68 5.07 -7.97
N THR A 190 2.47 5.49 -7.67
CA THR A 190 2.19 6.64 -6.81
C THR A 190 2.81 6.45 -5.42
N GLN A 191 2.70 5.25 -4.85
CA GLN A 191 3.22 4.91 -3.53
C GLN A 191 4.73 5.14 -3.41
N VAL A 192 5.51 4.62 -4.37
CA VAL A 192 6.98 4.78 -4.38
C VAL A 192 7.39 6.25 -4.47
N GLY A 193 6.70 7.05 -5.28
CA GLY A 193 6.93 8.48 -5.35
C GLY A 193 6.61 9.19 -4.04
N THR A 194 5.46 8.87 -3.43
CA THR A 194 5.04 9.44 -2.13
C THR A 194 6.04 9.11 -1.02
N TYR A 195 6.50 7.86 -0.94
CA TYR A 195 7.46 7.45 0.08
C TYR A 195 8.84 8.05 -0.13
N THR A 196 9.33 8.14 -1.36
CA THR A 196 10.58 8.83 -1.66
C THR A 196 10.50 10.31 -1.29
N HIS A 197 9.37 10.96 -1.58
CA HIS A 197 9.14 12.36 -1.19
C HIS A 197 9.08 12.52 0.34
N ALA A 198 8.39 11.62 1.05
CA ALA A 198 8.36 11.63 2.51
C ALA A 198 9.76 11.46 3.12
N LEU A 199 10.57 10.58 2.56
CA LEU A 199 11.97 10.43 2.98
C LEU A 199 12.79 11.72 2.76
N TYR A 200 12.58 12.44 1.64
CA TYR A 200 13.23 13.74 1.40
C TYR A 200 12.75 14.85 2.37
N CYS A 201 11.54 14.72 2.92
CA CYS A 201 11.07 15.63 3.96
C CYS A 201 11.68 15.33 5.35
N LEU A 202 12.10 14.08 5.58
CA LEU A 202 12.65 13.62 6.86
C LEU A 202 14.18 13.66 6.93
N PHE A 203 14.86 13.49 5.79
CA PHE A 203 16.31 13.32 5.69
C PHE A 203 16.88 14.16 4.55
N ASP A 204 18.20 14.39 4.57
CA ASP A 204 18.87 15.00 3.43
C ASP A 204 18.68 14.15 2.17
N PRO A 205 18.19 14.72 1.06
CA PRO A 205 17.99 13.97 -0.18
C PRO A 205 19.23 13.23 -0.70
N SER A 206 20.42 13.74 -0.38
CA SER A 206 21.68 13.08 -0.75
C SER A 206 21.92 11.76 -0.01
N GLU A 207 21.28 11.56 1.15
CA GLU A 207 21.36 10.33 1.96
C GLU A 207 20.28 9.32 1.56
N VAL A 208 19.24 9.74 0.86
CA VAL A 208 18.09 8.90 0.51
C VAL A 208 18.33 8.14 -0.79
N LEU A 209 18.15 6.82 -0.74
CA LEU A 209 18.15 5.95 -1.91
C LEU A 209 16.76 5.85 -2.57
N GLY A 210 15.69 5.87 -1.78
CA GLY A 210 14.33 5.68 -2.26
C GLY A 210 13.61 4.53 -1.57
N VAL A 211 12.96 3.65 -2.32
CA VAL A 211 12.12 2.55 -1.79
C VAL A 211 12.65 1.20 -2.29
N THR A 212 12.73 0.22 -1.42
CA THR A 212 12.96 -1.18 -1.79
C THR A 212 11.67 -1.96 -1.55
N ILE A 213 11.12 -2.55 -2.61
CA ILE A 213 9.99 -3.47 -2.49
C ILE A 213 10.51 -4.83 -2.06
N ASN A 214 10.04 -5.32 -0.94
CA ASN A 214 10.36 -6.63 -0.39
C ASN A 214 9.22 -7.59 -0.72
N GLY A 215 9.38 -8.34 -1.80
CA GLY A 215 8.40 -9.29 -2.29
C GLY A 215 8.45 -10.62 -1.56
N LEU A 216 7.27 -11.11 -1.14
CA LEU A 216 7.07 -12.43 -0.54
C LEU A 216 6.05 -13.19 -1.41
N ALA A 217 6.53 -14.12 -2.23
CA ALA A 217 5.69 -14.91 -3.13
C ALA A 217 5.39 -16.29 -2.55
N LEU A 218 4.09 -16.65 -2.57
CA LEU A 218 3.60 -17.96 -2.10
C LEU A 218 2.99 -18.72 -3.27
N LYS A 219 3.34 -20.01 -3.42
CA LYS A 219 2.90 -20.87 -4.52
C LYS A 219 2.10 -22.05 -4.01
N LYS A 220 1.07 -22.47 -4.76
CA LYS A 220 0.25 -23.66 -4.40
C LYS A 220 1.03 -24.95 -4.55
N THR A 221 1.71 -25.07 -5.68
CA THR A 221 2.39 -26.32 -6.07
C THR A 221 3.66 -25.96 -6.81
N LYS A 222 4.81 -26.41 -6.34
CA LYS A 222 6.09 -26.48 -7.09
C LYS A 222 7.20 -27.06 -6.21
N SER A 223 8.37 -27.26 -6.79
CA SER A 223 9.56 -27.74 -6.09
C SER A 223 10.02 -26.82 -4.94
N TYR A 224 9.63 -25.54 -5.02
CA TYR A 224 9.79 -24.57 -3.92
C TYR A 224 8.49 -23.76 -3.77
N LEU A 225 8.07 -23.59 -2.53
CA LEU A 225 6.76 -23.00 -2.20
C LEU A 225 6.82 -21.48 -2.09
N PHE A 226 8.01 -20.94 -1.80
CA PHE A 226 8.23 -19.52 -1.59
C PHE A 226 9.31 -18.97 -2.50
N ASN A 227 9.20 -17.69 -2.80
CA ASN A 227 10.25 -16.94 -3.47
C ASN A 227 10.31 -15.54 -2.83
N PHE A 228 11.53 -15.03 -2.66
CA PHE A 228 11.75 -13.71 -2.06
C PHE A 228 12.58 -12.87 -3.03
N GLU A 229 12.17 -11.61 -3.20
CA GLU A 229 12.86 -10.69 -4.09
C GLU A 229 12.85 -9.29 -3.50
N ARG A 230 14.01 -8.64 -3.44
CA ARG A 230 14.12 -7.22 -3.13
C ARG A 230 14.35 -6.42 -4.39
N LEU A 231 13.41 -5.54 -4.71
CA LEU A 231 13.45 -4.66 -5.87
C LEU A 231 13.75 -3.22 -5.40
N PRO A 232 15.01 -2.76 -5.48
CA PRO A 232 15.33 -1.37 -5.17
C PRO A 232 14.84 -0.44 -6.29
N ILE A 233 14.16 0.63 -5.91
CA ILE A 233 13.63 1.64 -6.82
C ILE A 233 14.16 3.00 -6.40
N TRP A 234 15.06 3.53 -7.20
CA TRP A 234 15.66 4.83 -7.00
C TRP A 234 15.18 5.79 -8.07
N LYS A 235 14.89 7.00 -7.67
CA LYS A 235 14.41 8.04 -8.58
C LYS A 235 15.45 9.16 -8.70
N THR A 236 15.70 9.61 -9.92
CA THR A 236 16.48 10.83 -10.15
C THR A 236 15.67 12.05 -9.70
N GLN A 237 16.35 13.16 -9.47
CA GLN A 237 15.70 14.43 -9.16
C GLN A 237 14.65 14.81 -10.21
N GLN A 238 14.95 14.63 -11.49
CA GLN A 238 14.01 14.90 -12.58
C GLN A 238 12.77 13.98 -12.52
N GLN A 239 12.95 12.70 -12.21
CA GLN A 239 11.82 11.78 -12.04
C GLN A 239 10.95 12.17 -10.84
N MET A 240 11.54 12.65 -9.75
CA MET A 240 10.79 13.13 -8.60
C MET A 240 10.04 14.44 -8.91
N GLN A 241 10.64 15.36 -9.63
CA GLN A 241 9.96 16.58 -10.08
C GLN A 241 8.78 16.24 -11.00
N THR A 242 8.97 15.31 -11.95
CA THR A 242 7.89 14.85 -12.82
C THR A 242 6.77 14.18 -12.00
N TRP A 243 7.12 13.33 -11.05
CA TRP A 243 6.14 12.69 -10.15
C TRP A 243 5.34 13.75 -9.37
N GLN A 244 6.00 14.77 -8.82
CA GLN A 244 5.36 15.85 -8.07
C GLN A 244 4.38 16.63 -8.94
N GLN A 245 4.80 17.08 -10.12
CA GLN A 245 3.94 17.81 -11.06
C GLN A 245 2.71 16.99 -11.49
N HIS A 246 2.91 15.71 -11.79
CA HIS A 246 1.80 14.82 -12.15
C HIS A 246 0.87 14.57 -10.96
N THR A 247 1.41 14.44 -9.76
CA THR A 247 0.61 14.26 -8.53
C THR A 247 -0.27 15.49 -8.28
N VAL A 248 0.28 16.69 -8.35
CA VAL A 248 -0.47 17.96 -8.25
C VAL A 248 -1.60 18.00 -9.28
N ARG A 249 -1.30 17.64 -10.54
CA ARG A 249 -2.33 17.64 -11.58
C ARG A 249 -3.47 16.64 -11.27
N TRP A 250 -3.16 15.44 -10.81
CA TRP A 250 -4.19 14.47 -10.44
C TRP A 250 -5.03 14.94 -9.25
N LEU A 251 -4.41 15.55 -8.24
CA LEU A 251 -5.11 16.11 -7.10
C LEU A 251 -6.02 17.28 -7.53
N SER A 252 -5.57 18.14 -8.44
CA SER A 252 -6.41 19.24 -8.98
C SER A 252 -7.59 18.73 -9.80
N MET A 253 -7.43 17.63 -10.53
CA MET A 253 -8.56 16.98 -11.22
C MET A 253 -9.57 16.36 -10.25
N MET A 254 -9.09 15.76 -9.16
CA MET A 254 -9.95 15.25 -8.09
C MET A 254 -10.73 16.39 -7.41
N GLU A 255 -10.08 17.51 -7.15
CA GLU A 255 -10.72 18.72 -6.60
C GLU A 255 -11.74 19.30 -7.57
N TYR A 256 -11.44 19.31 -8.89
CA TYR A 256 -12.39 19.72 -9.91
C TYR A 256 -13.64 18.81 -9.93
N ASP A 257 -13.47 17.50 -9.94
CA ASP A 257 -14.61 16.56 -9.87
C ASP A 257 -15.43 16.75 -8.59
N TRP A 258 -14.76 17.03 -7.48
CA TRP A 258 -15.41 17.36 -6.22
C TRP A 258 -16.27 18.64 -6.34
N HIS A 259 -15.74 19.66 -7.00
CA HIS A 259 -16.49 20.89 -7.26
C HIS A 259 -17.69 20.61 -8.18
N GLN A 260 -17.51 19.83 -9.26
CA GLN A 260 -18.63 19.42 -10.14
C GLN A 260 -19.71 18.65 -9.36
N LEU A 261 -19.34 17.76 -8.47
CA LEU A 261 -20.29 17.06 -7.60
C LEU A 261 -21.11 18.05 -6.74
N SER A 262 -20.46 19.11 -6.25
CA SER A 262 -21.14 20.14 -5.46
C SER A 262 -22.16 20.95 -6.25
N LEU A 263 -22.08 20.99 -7.56
CA LEU A 263 -23.00 21.68 -8.47
C LEU A 263 -24.12 20.77 -8.99
N ALA A 264 -23.99 19.43 -8.84
CA ALA A 264 -25.00 18.48 -9.31
C ALA A 264 -26.37 18.72 -8.64
N LYS A 265 -27.45 18.53 -9.38
CA LYS A 265 -28.84 18.73 -8.93
C LYS A 265 -29.55 17.39 -8.83
N GLU A 266 -30.61 17.31 -8.05
CA GLU A 266 -31.49 16.12 -7.98
C GLU A 266 -32.15 15.78 -9.32
N SER A 267 -32.36 16.81 -10.16
CA SER A 267 -32.96 16.65 -11.50
C SER A 267 -31.97 16.15 -12.56
N ASP A 268 -30.70 15.96 -12.22
CA ASP A 268 -29.70 15.54 -13.18
C ASP A 268 -29.77 14.02 -13.38
N ASP A 269 -30.06 13.58 -14.58
CA ASP A 269 -30.15 12.14 -14.93
C ASP A 269 -28.79 11.42 -14.90
N VAL A 270 -27.70 12.18 -15.03
CA VAL A 270 -26.33 11.65 -15.12
C VAL A 270 -25.39 12.38 -14.20
N LEU A 271 -24.65 11.64 -13.39
CA LEU A 271 -23.54 12.19 -12.60
C LEU A 271 -22.34 12.48 -13.52
N VAL A 272 -22.09 13.78 -13.78
CA VAL A 272 -20.96 14.24 -14.61
C VAL A 272 -19.63 14.14 -13.87
N ALA A 273 -19.65 14.45 -12.56
CA ALA A 273 -18.47 14.33 -11.71
C ALA A 273 -17.99 12.89 -11.58
N PHE A 274 -16.70 12.69 -11.42
CA PHE A 274 -16.08 11.40 -11.29
C PHE A 274 -16.42 10.45 -12.47
N PRO A 275 -15.96 10.76 -13.68
CA PRO A 275 -16.30 10.00 -14.87
C PRO A 275 -15.80 8.55 -14.79
N MET A 276 -16.50 7.66 -15.47
CA MET A 276 -16.09 6.26 -15.58
C MET A 276 -14.93 6.12 -16.56
N ASN A 277 -13.96 5.27 -16.21
CA ASN A 277 -12.95 4.78 -17.14
C ASN A 277 -13.28 3.33 -17.51
N GLU A 278 -13.94 3.15 -18.65
CA GLU A 278 -14.41 1.84 -19.12
C GLU A 278 -13.30 0.79 -19.28
N ARG A 279 -12.07 1.23 -19.57
CA ARG A 279 -10.90 0.33 -19.66
C ARG A 279 -10.54 -0.32 -18.32
N SER A 280 -10.94 0.28 -17.21
CA SER A 280 -10.73 -0.28 -15.88
C SER A 280 -11.80 -1.30 -15.49
N CYS A 281 -12.95 -1.33 -16.18
CA CYS A 281 -14.04 -2.24 -15.85
C CYS A 281 -13.70 -3.72 -16.06
N SER A 282 -12.78 -4.04 -16.95
CA SER A 282 -12.33 -5.41 -17.22
C SER A 282 -11.09 -5.83 -16.43
N LYS A 283 -10.47 -4.93 -15.67
CA LYS A 283 -9.30 -5.27 -14.83
C LYS A 283 -9.70 -6.21 -13.68
N TYR A 284 -8.78 -7.07 -13.26
CA TYR A 284 -8.90 -7.90 -12.05
C TYR A 284 -10.21 -8.72 -11.98
N PHE A 285 -10.57 -9.39 -13.09
CA PHE A 285 -11.79 -10.22 -13.20
C PHE A 285 -13.12 -9.45 -13.21
N GLY A 286 -13.06 -8.16 -13.49
CA GLY A 286 -14.23 -7.29 -13.59
C GLY A 286 -14.37 -6.27 -12.47
N CYS A 287 -15.11 -5.23 -12.79
CA CYS A 287 -15.38 -4.16 -11.82
C CYS A 287 -16.36 -4.64 -10.76
N LYS A 288 -16.04 -4.44 -9.49
CA LYS A 288 -16.91 -4.80 -8.36
C LYS A 288 -18.19 -3.97 -8.24
N TYR A 289 -18.32 -2.93 -9.05
CA TYR A 289 -19.47 -2.02 -9.09
C TYR A 289 -20.27 -2.10 -10.41
N HIS A 290 -20.00 -3.11 -11.25
CA HIS A 290 -20.63 -3.28 -12.56
C HIS A 290 -21.80 -4.26 -12.48
#